data_c71e02a474cb24dd585e50af2cc44a06
#
_entry.id   c71e02a474cb24dd585e50af2cc44a06
#
_cell.length_a   1.000
_cell.length_b   1.000
_cell.length_c   1.000
_cell.angle_alpha   90.00
_cell.angle_beta   90.00
_cell.angle_gamma   90.00
#
_symmetry.space_group_name_H-M   'P 1'
#
loop_
_entity.id
_entity.type
_entity.pdbx_description
1 polymer ?
#
loop_
_entity_poly.entity_id
_entity_poly.type
_entity_poly.pdbx_seq_one_letter_code
_entity_poly.pdbx_strand_id
1 'polypeptide(L)'
;MTLKTTPYNPFDYLETREEINEYLNDAFQDEDPRLFIVALGYLAKKQGMTKVAKKAGLNRESLYKALSENGNPKFTTISKVSKALGCKLAVA
;
A
#
# COMPACT_ATOMS: atom_id res chain seq x y z
N MET A 1 -23.24 7.24 -13.84
CA MET A 1 -22.61 7.12 -13.99
C MET A 1 -22.00 6.67 -13.59
N THR A 2 -21.67 6.52 -13.61
CA THR A 2 -21.02 6.20 -13.33
C THR A 2 -20.10 6.42 -13.17
N LEU A 3 -20.02 6.66 -12.75
CA LEU A 3 -19.09 6.87 -12.67
C LEU A 3 -18.11 6.17 -12.42
N LYS A 4 -17.73 5.90 -12.54
CA LYS A 4 -16.83 5.32 -12.38
C LYS A 4 -15.75 5.52 -12.72
N THR A 5 -15.63 5.95 -12.51
CA THR A 5 -14.57 6.12 -13.23
C THR A 5 -13.23 5.98 -12.57
N THR A 6 -12.33 6.90 -12.43
CA THR A 6 -11.03 6.78 -11.78
C THR A 6 -11.20 6.61 -10.29
N PRO A 7 -10.71 5.52 -9.72
CA PRO A 7 -10.81 5.35 -8.28
C PRO A 7 -10.03 6.44 -7.55
N TYR A 8 -10.59 6.90 -6.45
CA TYR A 8 -9.91 7.85 -5.60
C TYR A 8 -8.64 7.21 -5.01
N ASN A 9 -7.53 7.89 -5.13
CA ASN A 9 -6.27 7.44 -4.51
C ASN A 9 -5.75 8.57 -3.62
N PRO A 10 -5.74 8.39 -2.31
CA PRO A 10 -5.31 9.45 -1.40
C PRO A 10 -3.88 9.91 -1.63
N PHE A 11 -3.02 9.06 -2.18
CA PHE A 11 -1.64 9.45 -2.44
C PHE A 11 -1.49 10.44 -3.59
N ASP A 12 -2.53 10.66 -4.37
CA ASP A 12 -2.51 11.69 -5.39
C ASP A 12 -2.46 13.09 -4.79
N TYR A 13 -2.85 13.23 -3.53
CA TYR A 13 -2.91 14.51 -2.85
C TYR A 13 -1.78 14.72 -1.86
N LEU A 14 -0.90 13.73 -1.71
CA LEU A 14 0.25 13.83 -0.82
C LEU A 14 1.50 14.10 -1.65
N GLU A 15 2.21 15.16 -1.32
CA GLU A 15 3.32 15.62 -2.14
C GLU A 15 4.68 15.25 -1.59
N THR A 16 4.82 15.14 -0.28
CA THR A 16 6.11 14.85 0.32
C THR A 16 6.17 13.44 0.87
N ARG A 17 7.39 12.93 0.97
CA ARG A 17 7.60 11.62 1.57
C ARG A 17 7.13 11.59 3.02
N GLU A 18 7.29 12.70 3.71
CA GLU A 18 6.83 12.82 5.09
C GLU A 18 5.32 12.67 5.21
N GLU A 19 4.57 13.31 4.32
CA GLU A 19 3.12 13.18 4.28
C GLU A 19 2.69 11.75 4.00
N ILE A 20 3.39 11.10 3.07
CA ILE A 20 3.11 9.72 2.71
C ILE A 20 3.35 8.79 3.91
N ASN A 21 4.49 8.96 4.58
CA ASN A 21 4.80 8.15 5.73
C ASN A 21 3.83 8.38 6.88
N GLU A 22 3.41 9.62 7.09
CA GLU A 22 2.44 9.94 8.12
C GLU A 22 1.10 9.25 7.85
N TYR A 23 0.64 9.30 6.62
CA TYR A 23 -0.59 8.63 6.23
C TYR A 23 -0.51 7.12 6.48
N LEU A 24 0.60 6.50 6.09
CA LEU A 24 0.79 5.07 6.28
C LEU A 24 0.89 4.70 7.75
N ASN A 25 1.57 5.51 8.55
CA ASN A 25 1.67 5.25 9.97
C ASN A 25 0.33 5.38 10.67
N ASP A 26 -0.49 6.36 10.28
CA ASP A 26 -1.83 6.50 10.82
C ASP A 26 -2.66 5.26 10.51
N ALA A 27 -2.57 4.76 9.28
CA ALA A 27 -3.28 3.56 8.88
C ALA A 27 -2.76 2.33 9.64
N PHE A 28 -1.45 2.27 9.86
CA PHE A 28 -0.82 1.17 10.57
C PHE A 28 -1.27 1.09 12.03
N GLN A 29 -1.52 2.25 12.64
CA GLN A 29 -1.92 2.33 14.03
C GLN A 29 -3.42 2.26 14.26
N ASP A 30 -4.20 2.20 13.19
CA ASP A 30 -5.63 2.06 13.30
C ASP A 30 -5.99 0.69 13.86
N GLU A 31 -7.13 0.60 14.54
CA GLU A 31 -7.59 -0.65 15.12
C GLU A 31 -7.88 -1.71 14.06
N ASP A 32 -8.25 -1.30 12.86
CA ASP A 32 -8.54 -2.22 11.77
C ASP A 32 -7.29 -2.41 10.91
N PRO A 33 -6.63 -3.58 11.00
CA PRO A 33 -5.40 -3.80 10.25
C PRO A 33 -5.60 -3.79 8.73
N ARG A 34 -6.83 -3.94 8.26
CA ARG A 34 -7.10 -3.89 6.83
C ARG A 34 -6.85 -2.51 6.25
N LEU A 35 -6.99 -1.46 7.05
CA LEU A 35 -6.73 -0.09 6.58
C LEU A 35 -5.30 0.09 6.13
N PHE A 36 -4.37 -0.51 6.85
CA PHE A 36 -2.97 -0.44 6.47
C PHE A 36 -2.71 -1.19 5.15
N ILE A 37 -3.31 -2.37 5.01
CA ILE A 37 -3.15 -3.16 3.79
C ILE A 37 -3.72 -2.42 2.58
N VAL A 38 -4.90 -1.81 2.74
CA VAL A 38 -5.52 -1.02 1.68
C VAL A 38 -4.65 0.19 1.34
N ALA A 39 -4.08 0.85 2.35
CA ALA A 39 -3.21 2.00 2.13
C ALA A 39 -1.96 1.60 1.33
N LEU A 40 -1.34 0.47 1.67
CA LEU A 40 -0.21 -0.03 0.89
C LEU A 40 -0.61 -0.30 -0.55
N GLY A 41 -1.83 -0.81 -0.76
CA GLY A 41 -2.34 -1.06 -2.09
C GLY A 41 -2.47 0.22 -2.90
N TYR A 42 -2.98 1.29 -2.30
CA TYR A 42 -3.07 2.58 -2.98
C TYR A 42 -1.71 3.12 -3.38
N LEU A 43 -0.75 3.02 -2.45
CA LEU A 43 0.60 3.52 -2.74
C LEU A 43 1.27 2.67 -3.83
N ALA A 44 1.08 1.36 -3.80
CA ALA A 44 1.64 0.48 -4.82
C ALA A 44 1.07 0.82 -6.20
N LYS A 45 -0.24 1.11 -6.27
CA LYS A 45 -0.86 1.53 -7.54
C LYS A 45 -0.28 2.85 -8.02
N LYS A 46 -0.04 3.78 -7.10
CA LYS A 46 0.53 5.07 -7.43
C LYS A 46 1.94 4.92 -8.02
N GLN A 47 2.75 4.03 -7.45
CA GLN A 47 4.12 3.80 -7.92
C GLN A 47 4.18 2.86 -9.13
N GLY A 48 3.15 2.08 -9.34
CA GLY A 48 3.11 1.11 -10.43
C GLY A 48 3.23 -0.32 -9.92
N MET A 49 2.15 -1.10 -10.06
CA MET A 49 2.08 -2.44 -9.50
C MET A 49 3.18 -3.36 -10.02
N THR A 50 3.47 -3.30 -11.32
CA THR A 50 4.51 -4.15 -11.90
C THR A 50 5.88 -3.84 -11.33
N LYS A 51 6.16 -2.56 -11.19
CA LYS A 51 7.44 -2.10 -10.65
C LYS A 51 7.60 -2.52 -9.19
N VAL A 52 6.55 -2.36 -8.40
CA VAL A 52 6.58 -2.70 -6.98
C VAL A 52 6.71 -4.21 -6.80
N ALA A 53 5.97 -4.99 -7.59
CA ALA A 53 6.05 -6.45 -7.53
C ALA A 53 7.48 -6.92 -7.80
N LYS A 54 8.10 -6.34 -8.81
CA LYS A 54 9.47 -6.68 -9.18
C LYS A 54 10.45 -6.40 -8.04
N LYS A 55 10.33 -5.23 -7.43
CA LYS A 55 11.19 -4.85 -6.31
C LYS A 55 10.97 -5.73 -5.09
N ALA A 56 9.74 -6.15 -4.86
CA ALA A 56 9.39 -6.98 -3.72
C ALA A 56 9.69 -8.46 -3.92
N GLY A 57 10.06 -8.85 -5.15
CA GLY A 57 10.30 -10.25 -5.47
C GLY A 57 9.02 -11.06 -5.54
N LEU A 58 7.92 -10.42 -5.94
CA LEU A 58 6.61 -11.07 -6.06
C LEU A 58 6.12 -10.94 -7.49
N ASN A 59 5.20 -11.83 -7.91
CA ASN A 59 4.54 -11.59 -9.17
C ASN A 59 3.38 -10.62 -8.94
N ARG A 60 2.93 -9.99 -10.02
CA ARG A 60 1.92 -8.95 -9.96
C ARG A 60 0.60 -9.44 -9.37
N GLU A 61 0.19 -10.65 -9.73
CA GLU A 61 -1.06 -11.20 -9.22
C GLU A 61 -0.99 -11.44 -7.72
N SER A 62 0.12 -11.96 -7.22
CA SER A 62 0.32 -12.17 -5.79
C SER A 62 0.27 -10.85 -5.05
N LEU A 63 0.86 -9.81 -5.63
CA LEU A 63 0.84 -8.49 -5.03
C LEU A 63 -0.57 -7.94 -4.95
N TYR A 64 -1.35 -8.04 -6.03
CA TYR A 64 -2.75 -7.61 -6.04
C TYR A 64 -3.56 -8.33 -4.97
N LYS A 65 -3.39 -9.64 -4.88
CA LYS A 65 -4.10 -10.45 -3.91
C LYS A 65 -3.75 -10.05 -2.47
N ALA A 66 -2.45 -9.88 -2.22
CA ALA A 66 -1.97 -9.56 -0.88
C ALA A 66 -2.48 -8.20 -0.40
N LEU A 67 -2.57 -7.23 -1.31
CA LEU A 67 -2.95 -5.86 -0.95
C LEU A 67 -4.42 -5.55 -1.22
N SER A 68 -5.23 -6.56 -1.46
CA SER A 68 -6.66 -6.35 -1.65
C SER A 68 -7.34 -6.23 -0.29
N GLU A 69 -8.55 -5.67 -0.30
CA GLU A 69 -9.35 -5.50 0.91
C GLU A 69 -9.58 -6.81 1.64
N ASN A 70 -9.69 -7.90 0.90
CA ASN A 70 -9.90 -9.22 1.47
C ASN A 70 -8.59 -10.00 1.61
N GLY A 71 -7.48 -9.35 1.35
CA GLY A 71 -6.19 -9.99 1.45
C GLY A 71 -5.80 -10.22 2.90
N ASN A 72 -5.02 -11.27 3.12
CA ASN A 72 -4.50 -11.56 4.45
C ASN A 72 -3.03 -11.94 4.29
N PRO A 73 -2.19 -10.98 3.91
CA PRO A 73 -0.79 -11.28 3.64
C PRO A 73 0.00 -11.60 4.90
N LYS A 74 0.99 -12.44 4.74
CA LYS A 74 1.90 -12.75 5.83
C LYS A 74 2.75 -11.52 6.12
N PHE A 75 3.25 -11.44 7.35
CA PHE A 75 4.12 -10.33 7.74
C PHE A 75 5.33 -10.20 6.82
N THR A 76 5.90 -11.33 6.39
CA THR A 76 7.05 -11.30 5.48
C THR A 76 6.70 -10.62 4.17
N THR A 77 5.50 -10.86 3.66
CA THR A 77 5.03 -10.21 2.43
C THR A 77 4.88 -8.71 2.66
N ILE A 78 4.26 -8.32 3.77
CA ILE A 78 4.08 -6.91 4.11
C ILE A 78 5.43 -6.22 4.23
N SER A 79 6.39 -6.87 4.87
CA SER A 79 7.74 -6.33 5.03
C SER A 79 8.42 -6.09 3.68
N LYS A 80 8.33 -7.07 2.78
CA LYS A 80 8.90 -6.94 1.43
C LYS A 80 8.27 -5.80 0.64
N VAL A 81 6.95 -5.71 0.72
CA VAL A 81 6.22 -4.66 0.00
C VAL A 81 6.56 -3.29 0.58
N SER A 82 6.59 -3.16 1.89
CA SER A 82 6.92 -1.89 2.54
C SER A 82 8.30 -1.40 2.13
N LYS A 83 9.28 -2.30 2.10
CA LYS A 83 10.62 -1.95 1.66
C LYS A 83 10.65 -1.55 0.19
N ALA A 84 9.92 -2.27 -0.65
CA ALA A 84 9.86 -1.97 -2.07
C ALA A 84 9.23 -0.59 -2.32
N LEU A 85 8.28 -0.20 -1.48
CA LEU A 85 7.62 1.10 -1.58
C LEU A 85 8.45 2.24 -0.99
N GLY A 86 9.49 1.91 -0.25
CA GLY A 86 10.32 2.92 0.41
C GLY A 86 9.69 3.48 1.67
N CYS A 87 8.80 2.73 2.28
CA CYS A 87 8.12 3.18 3.49
C CYS A 87 8.99 3.01 4.72
N LYS A 88 8.79 3.92 5.67
CA LYS A 88 9.39 3.80 7.00
C LYS A 88 8.24 3.77 7.99
N LEU A 89 8.14 2.66 8.71
CA LEU A 89 7.08 2.51 9.69
C LEU A 89 7.64 2.68 11.09
N ALA A 90 6.94 3.44 11.90
CA ALA A 90 7.30 3.61 13.29
C ALA A 90 6.56 2.57 14.12
N VAL A 91 7.29 1.86 14.94
CA VAL A 91 6.70 0.90 15.88
C VAL A 91 6.65 1.59 17.22
N ALA A 92 5.44 1.80 17.69
CA ALA A 92 5.25 2.50 18.97
C ALA A 92 5.53 1.61 20.14
#